data_8a74ead8a15f7142fa01b85aa122b718
#
_entry.id   8a74ead8a15f7142fa01b85aa122b718
#
_cell.length_a   1.000
_cell.length_b   1.000
_cell.length_c   1.000
_cell.angle_alpha   90.00
_cell.angle_beta   90.00
_cell.angle_gamma   90.00
#
_symmetry.space_group_name_H-M   'P 1'
#
loop_
_entity.id
_entity.type
_entity.pdbx_description
1 polymer ?
#
loop_
_entity_poly.entity_id
_entity_poly.type
_entity_poly.pdbx_seq_one_letter_code
_entity_poly.pdbx_strand_id
1 'polypeptide(L)'
;MFMENKKPTLFDVYPNLEGKVPWVSLLTDTPSKVDRLKELENYLDLKGGAIYFKRDDKVHNIYGGNKPRKFEFIFGEALLKKKKGIITLGGIGTNHGIACAIITKELGLKCELFLSLQSLTWHVQRSLLLYNYFGAKLHFTKSFELGILKSLFFRLVHPKYFLMSIGGSPILGVGTPLGSIGFINALFELKQQVDQGLLPEPDYIFVAAGSSGTSAGLIAGCQLLGLKTKVYAVNVSQNLVVNPKAIIKIANKSIKYLRNRDDSVENVDVTKENFEIIKEYLGSGYGVKTIKSQNAVDLIYKLEGKKRDFKLETTYTGKAMAAMLDFLKKGENKSKTVLFWNTYNSNDLDKYLRETKFDFEKLPKKFHKYYDKKLFQYWQLTDCPKDIRNKCPAYLNHEYRFWKVTECKLEKDKQSIIKEKLNKVIKLEGV
;
A
#
# COMPACT_ATOMS: atom_id res chain seq x y z
N MET A 1 -18.37 -7.14 21.12
CA MET A 1 -17.60 -8.33 20.76
C MET A 1 -16.13 -7.91 20.72
N PHE A 2 -15.39 -8.14 21.79
CA PHE A 2 -13.96 -7.86 21.84
C PHE A 2 -13.30 -8.82 20.84
N MET A 3 -12.72 -8.28 19.76
CA MET A 3 -11.88 -9.08 18.88
C MET A 3 -10.69 -9.57 19.73
N GLU A 4 -10.46 -10.88 19.77
CA GLU A 4 -9.25 -11.43 20.37
C GLU A 4 -8.05 -10.74 19.72
N ASN A 5 -7.24 -10.09 20.54
CA ASN A 5 -5.99 -9.46 20.09
C ASN A 5 -5.02 -10.57 19.66
N LYS A 6 -5.08 -10.94 18.39
CA LYS A 6 -4.16 -11.94 17.84
C LYS A 6 -2.75 -11.36 17.85
N LYS A 7 -1.90 -11.91 18.71
CA LYS A 7 -0.49 -11.53 18.76
C LYS A 7 0.24 -11.93 17.45
N PRO A 8 1.36 -11.29 17.13
CA PRO A 8 2.19 -11.67 15.99
C PRO A 8 2.64 -13.14 16.04
N THR A 9 2.50 -13.86 14.94
CA THR A 9 2.99 -15.23 14.76
C THR A 9 4.47 -15.37 15.10
N LEU A 10 5.25 -14.32 14.88
CA LEU A 10 6.66 -14.24 15.28
C LEU A 10 6.87 -14.50 16.77
N PHE A 11 5.91 -14.13 17.64
CA PHE A 11 6.02 -14.36 19.09
C PHE A 11 5.58 -15.78 19.49
N ASP A 12 4.89 -16.51 18.61
CA ASP A 12 4.62 -17.93 18.84
C ASP A 12 5.87 -18.77 18.59
N VAL A 13 6.70 -18.36 17.62
CA VAL A 13 7.96 -19.03 17.28
C VAL A 13 9.09 -18.59 18.21
N TYR A 14 9.16 -17.33 18.56
CA TYR A 14 10.16 -16.76 19.47
C TYR A 14 9.47 -16.07 20.67
N PRO A 15 9.03 -16.83 21.68
CA PRO A 15 8.24 -16.28 22.80
C PRO A 15 8.98 -15.20 23.60
N ASN A 16 10.32 -15.27 23.67
CA ASN A 16 11.12 -14.28 24.39
C ASN A 16 11.14 -12.89 23.74
N LEU A 17 10.65 -12.75 22.51
CA LEU A 17 10.47 -11.45 21.85
C LEU A 17 9.23 -10.71 22.36
N GLU A 18 8.24 -11.43 22.89
CA GLU A 18 7.03 -10.82 23.45
C GLU A 18 7.41 -9.93 24.66
N GLY A 19 6.90 -8.71 24.68
CA GLY A 19 7.28 -7.69 25.67
C GLY A 19 8.60 -6.97 25.39
N LYS A 20 9.52 -7.53 24.60
CA LYS A 20 10.80 -6.92 24.22
C LYS A 20 10.76 -6.24 22.85
N VAL A 21 9.92 -6.70 21.95
CA VAL A 21 9.67 -6.06 20.66
C VAL A 21 8.36 -5.26 20.77
N PRO A 22 8.41 -3.94 20.57
CA PRO A 22 7.22 -3.11 20.67
C PRO A 22 6.20 -3.47 19.58
N TRP A 23 4.95 -3.62 19.97
CA TRP A 23 3.87 -4.00 19.09
C TRP A 23 2.53 -3.45 19.60
N VAL A 24 1.60 -3.22 18.68
CA VAL A 24 0.20 -2.88 18.94
C VAL A 24 -0.68 -3.59 17.91
N SER A 25 -1.79 -4.16 18.33
CA SER A 25 -2.74 -4.84 17.43
C SER A 25 -3.43 -3.83 16.52
N LEU A 26 -3.25 -3.97 15.22
CA LEU A 26 -3.92 -3.19 14.19
C LEU A 26 -4.63 -4.06 13.16
N LEU A 27 -4.12 -5.27 12.94
CA LEU A 27 -4.63 -6.14 11.89
C LEU A 27 -5.93 -6.83 12.32
N THR A 28 -6.92 -6.83 11.45
CA THR A 28 -8.25 -7.39 11.72
C THR A 28 -8.53 -8.68 10.96
N ASP A 29 -7.78 -8.96 9.90
CA ASP A 29 -7.89 -10.18 9.09
C ASP A 29 -6.50 -10.85 8.98
N THR A 30 -6.12 -11.60 10.02
CA THR A 30 -4.88 -12.37 10.10
C THR A 30 -5.13 -13.80 10.57
N PRO A 31 -4.43 -14.78 9.98
CA PRO A 31 -3.54 -14.67 8.81
C PRO A 31 -4.29 -14.15 7.58
N SER A 32 -3.70 -13.20 6.82
CA SER A 32 -4.36 -12.71 5.62
C SER A 32 -4.53 -13.84 4.61
N LYS A 33 -5.68 -13.87 3.92
CA LYS A 33 -6.04 -14.96 3.01
C LYS A 33 -5.03 -15.14 1.89
N VAL A 34 -4.95 -16.36 1.38
CA VAL A 34 -4.23 -16.73 0.16
C VAL A 34 -5.22 -17.26 -0.84
N ASP A 35 -5.36 -16.61 -1.97
CA ASP A 35 -6.23 -17.03 -3.07
C ASP A 35 -5.39 -17.66 -4.19
N ARG A 36 -5.86 -18.79 -4.76
CA ARG A 36 -5.29 -19.35 -5.98
C ARG A 36 -5.94 -18.72 -7.21
N LEU A 37 -5.17 -18.20 -8.16
CA LEU A 37 -5.67 -17.49 -9.34
C LEU A 37 -5.82 -18.44 -10.53
N LYS A 38 -6.80 -19.34 -10.49
CA LYS A 38 -7.00 -20.38 -11.49
C LYS A 38 -7.31 -19.85 -12.90
N GLU A 39 -8.09 -18.78 -13.01
CA GLU A 39 -8.40 -18.19 -14.33
C GLU A 39 -7.14 -17.59 -14.98
N LEU A 40 -6.23 -17.02 -14.18
CA LEU A 40 -4.96 -16.53 -14.65
C LEU A 40 -4.01 -17.69 -15.04
N GLU A 41 -3.98 -18.78 -14.24
CA GLU A 41 -3.21 -19.99 -14.56
C GLU A 41 -3.63 -20.57 -15.93
N ASN A 42 -4.93 -20.70 -16.16
CA ASN A 42 -5.50 -21.16 -17.42
C ASN A 42 -5.15 -20.23 -18.60
N TYR A 43 -5.29 -18.91 -18.39
CA TYR A 43 -4.95 -17.92 -19.41
C TYR A 43 -3.46 -17.97 -19.83
N LEU A 44 -2.56 -18.25 -18.88
CA LEU A 44 -1.13 -18.36 -19.12
C LEU A 44 -0.70 -19.76 -19.59
N ASP A 45 -1.61 -20.73 -19.64
CA ASP A 45 -1.34 -22.13 -19.97
C ASP A 45 -0.18 -22.70 -19.13
N LEU A 46 -0.31 -22.59 -17.79
CA LEU A 46 0.73 -23.10 -16.89
C LEU A 46 0.80 -24.62 -16.91
N LYS A 47 2.01 -25.16 -16.93
CA LYS A 47 2.31 -26.60 -17.01
C LYS A 47 2.73 -27.13 -15.64
N GLY A 48 1.76 -27.36 -14.74
CA GLY A 48 2.02 -27.81 -13.37
C GLY A 48 2.40 -26.71 -12.38
N GLY A 49 2.56 -25.45 -12.82
CA GLY A 49 2.76 -24.30 -11.96
C GLY A 49 1.46 -23.79 -11.33
N ALA A 50 1.57 -22.94 -10.33
CA ALA A 50 0.43 -22.33 -9.65
C ALA A 50 0.67 -20.86 -9.32
N ILE A 51 -0.39 -20.07 -9.32
CA ILE A 51 -0.36 -18.65 -8.96
C ILE A 51 -1.20 -18.41 -7.72
N TYR A 52 -0.55 -17.96 -6.66
CA TYR A 52 -1.20 -17.59 -5.42
C TYR A 52 -1.13 -16.07 -5.21
N PHE A 53 -2.10 -15.55 -4.47
CA PHE A 53 -2.28 -14.13 -4.25
C PHE A 53 -2.49 -13.87 -2.76
N LYS A 54 -1.53 -13.24 -2.09
CA LYS A 54 -1.60 -12.89 -0.66
C LYS A 54 -2.44 -11.63 -0.47
N ARG A 55 -3.53 -11.74 0.29
CA ARG A 55 -4.59 -10.75 0.42
C ARG A 55 -4.33 -9.71 1.52
N ASP A 56 -3.11 -9.16 1.59
CA ASP A 56 -2.83 -8.07 2.52
C ASP A 56 -3.63 -6.79 2.20
N ASP A 57 -4.19 -6.71 1.03
CA ASP A 57 -5.05 -5.61 0.59
C ASP A 57 -6.29 -5.37 1.47
N LYS A 58 -6.66 -6.34 2.32
CA LYS A 58 -7.77 -6.26 3.27
C LYS A 58 -7.39 -6.59 4.71
N VAL A 59 -6.11 -6.64 5.02
CA VAL A 59 -5.58 -7.04 6.33
C VAL A 59 -6.03 -6.15 7.51
N HIS A 60 -6.64 -4.99 7.22
CA HIS A 60 -7.19 -4.05 8.20
C HIS A 60 -8.53 -3.50 7.71
N ASN A 61 -9.48 -3.28 8.59
CA ASN A 61 -10.88 -2.93 8.27
C ASN A 61 -11.04 -1.66 7.43
N ILE A 62 -10.23 -0.63 7.70
CA ILE A 62 -10.34 0.65 7.00
C ILE A 62 -9.29 0.74 5.89
N TYR A 63 -8.03 0.40 6.17
CA TYR A 63 -6.93 0.55 5.24
C TYR A 63 -6.07 -0.70 5.16
N GLY A 64 -6.27 -1.52 4.15
CA GLY A 64 -5.43 -2.67 3.88
C GLY A 64 -4.08 -2.33 3.24
N GLY A 65 -3.38 -3.36 2.79
CA GLY A 65 -2.07 -3.26 2.15
C GLY A 65 -0.90 -3.33 3.14
N ASN A 66 0.27 -2.95 2.68
CA ASN A 66 1.51 -3.16 3.44
C ASN A 66 1.71 -2.23 4.66
N LYS A 67 0.91 -1.18 4.81
CA LYS A 67 1.16 -0.19 5.85
C LYS A 67 0.75 -0.67 7.24
N PRO A 68 -0.43 -1.27 7.46
CA PRO A 68 -0.84 -1.75 8.77
C PRO A 68 0.17 -2.71 9.39
N ARG A 69 0.69 -3.70 8.64
CA ARG A 69 1.72 -4.62 9.15
C ARG A 69 2.97 -3.93 9.67
N LYS A 70 3.44 -2.90 8.97
CA LYS A 70 4.58 -2.09 9.42
C LYS A 70 4.24 -1.25 10.64
N PHE A 71 3.03 -0.73 10.65
CA PHE A 71 2.59 0.19 11.68
C PHE A 71 2.36 -0.49 13.03
N GLU A 72 1.98 -1.76 13.06
CA GLU A 72 1.90 -2.50 14.32
C GLU A 72 3.15 -2.33 15.19
N PHE A 73 4.32 -2.50 14.59
CA PHE A 73 5.59 -2.41 15.31
C PHE A 73 6.08 -0.97 15.51
N ILE A 74 5.89 -0.10 14.49
CA ILE A 74 6.31 1.30 14.57
C ILE A 74 5.46 2.08 15.57
N PHE A 75 4.14 1.89 15.53
CA PHE A 75 3.23 2.56 16.47
C PHE A 75 3.31 1.94 17.86
N GLY A 76 3.58 0.63 17.94
CA GLY A 76 3.93 -0.02 19.22
C GLY A 76 5.10 0.68 19.90
N GLU A 77 6.17 1.01 19.18
CA GLU A 77 7.30 1.79 19.72
C GLU A 77 6.89 3.22 20.12
N ALA A 78 6.08 3.87 19.31
CA ALA A 78 5.60 5.23 19.63
C ALA A 78 4.76 5.25 20.92
N LEU A 79 3.86 4.27 21.09
CA LEU A 79 3.03 4.11 22.28
C LEU A 79 3.86 3.76 23.51
N LEU A 80 4.80 2.81 23.39
CA LEU A 80 5.73 2.45 24.47
C LEU A 80 6.52 3.67 24.94
N LYS A 81 6.93 4.55 24.02
CA LYS A 81 7.60 5.83 24.32
C LYS A 81 6.63 6.95 24.72
N LYS A 82 5.37 6.64 25.00
CA LYS A 82 4.31 7.59 25.44
C LYS A 82 4.22 8.82 24.52
N LYS A 83 4.36 8.61 23.20
CA LYS A 83 4.23 9.70 22.22
C LYS A 83 2.77 10.08 22.03
N LYS A 84 2.53 11.39 21.82
CA LYS A 84 1.18 11.96 21.61
C LYS A 84 0.78 12.08 20.14
N GLY A 85 1.71 11.84 19.24
CA GLY A 85 1.44 11.94 17.80
C GLY A 85 2.60 11.45 16.95
N ILE A 86 2.30 11.32 15.66
CA ILE A 86 3.23 10.86 14.63
C ILE A 86 3.49 11.99 13.65
N ILE A 87 4.75 12.19 13.31
CA ILE A 87 5.20 13.04 12.20
C ILE A 87 5.63 12.13 11.07
N THR A 88 5.16 12.38 9.86
CA THR A 88 5.70 11.71 8.68
C THR A 88 5.68 12.61 7.45
N LEU A 89 6.31 12.17 6.36
CA LEU A 89 6.52 12.93 5.14
C LEU A 89 6.04 12.14 3.92
N GLY A 90 5.77 12.89 2.84
CA GLY A 90 5.47 12.30 1.54
C GLY A 90 5.08 13.34 0.51
N GLY A 91 4.81 12.90 -0.72
CA GLY A 91 4.12 13.73 -1.70
C GLY A 91 2.67 13.98 -1.29
N ILE A 92 2.04 15.00 -1.85
CA ILE A 92 0.66 15.40 -1.51
C ILE A 92 -0.34 14.24 -1.64
N GLY A 93 -0.12 13.29 -2.54
CA GLY A 93 -0.98 12.11 -2.74
C GLY A 93 -0.47 10.83 -2.09
N THR A 94 0.35 10.90 -1.04
CA THR A 94 0.99 9.71 -0.47
C THR A 94 0.02 8.74 0.19
N ASN A 95 0.00 7.49 -0.28
CA ASN A 95 -0.75 6.39 0.35
C ASN A 95 -0.29 6.11 1.80
N HIS A 96 0.99 6.35 2.08
CA HIS A 96 1.54 6.23 3.43
C HIS A 96 0.92 7.26 4.39
N GLY A 97 0.70 8.48 3.92
CA GLY A 97 0.02 9.53 4.70
C GLY A 97 -1.43 9.16 5.02
N ILE A 98 -2.18 8.56 4.06
CA ILE A 98 -3.56 8.12 4.30
C ILE A 98 -3.58 7.05 5.40
N ALA A 99 -2.74 6.02 5.29
CA ALA A 99 -2.65 4.97 6.29
C ALA A 99 -2.27 5.54 7.67
N CYS A 100 -1.32 6.48 7.71
CA CYS A 100 -0.90 7.14 8.96
C CYS A 100 -2.06 7.92 9.59
N ALA A 101 -2.80 8.72 8.81
CA ALA A 101 -3.94 9.49 9.32
C ALA A 101 -5.04 8.59 9.91
N ILE A 102 -5.34 7.47 9.24
CA ILE A 102 -6.34 6.49 9.70
C ILE A 102 -5.90 5.86 11.02
N ILE A 103 -4.71 5.27 11.05
CA ILE A 103 -4.23 4.53 12.23
C ILE A 103 -4.00 5.46 13.43
N THR A 104 -3.50 6.69 13.21
CA THR A 104 -3.39 7.65 14.32
C THR A 104 -4.74 8.03 14.90
N LYS A 105 -5.78 8.19 14.05
CA LYS A 105 -7.14 8.46 14.53
C LYS A 105 -7.68 7.31 15.37
N GLU A 106 -7.48 6.07 14.96
CA GLU A 106 -7.89 4.87 15.71
C GLU A 106 -7.19 4.76 17.06
N LEU A 107 -5.90 5.09 17.11
CA LEU A 107 -5.10 5.03 18.35
C LEU A 107 -5.21 6.28 19.22
N GLY A 108 -6.03 7.27 18.85
CA GLY A 108 -6.15 8.54 19.59
C GLY A 108 -4.89 9.41 19.53
N LEU A 109 -4.00 9.18 18.55
CA LEU A 109 -2.77 9.94 18.34
C LEU A 109 -3.00 11.10 17.36
N LYS A 110 -2.20 12.16 17.50
CA LYS A 110 -2.17 13.25 16.50
C LYS A 110 -1.34 12.86 15.28
N CYS A 111 -1.75 13.32 14.10
CA CYS A 111 -1.04 13.09 12.83
C CYS A 111 -0.56 14.41 12.24
N GLU A 112 0.74 14.55 12.02
CA GLU A 112 1.37 15.72 11.39
C GLU A 112 2.01 15.28 10.06
N LEU A 113 1.42 15.68 8.92
CA LEU A 113 1.86 15.29 7.59
C LEU A 113 2.61 16.42 6.91
N PHE A 114 3.90 16.24 6.63
CA PHE A 114 4.72 17.17 5.85
C PHE A 114 4.67 16.75 4.37
N LEU A 115 3.96 17.54 3.55
CA LEU A 115 3.56 17.17 2.20
C LEU A 115 4.27 18.05 1.17
N SER A 116 5.06 17.41 0.30
CA SER A 116 5.79 18.06 -0.78
C SER A 116 5.00 18.05 -2.10
N LEU A 117 5.39 18.92 -3.01
CA LEU A 117 4.79 19.07 -4.33
C LEU A 117 4.72 17.75 -5.10
N GLN A 118 3.59 17.54 -5.76
CA GLN A 118 3.34 16.45 -6.69
C GLN A 118 2.37 16.96 -7.76
N SER A 119 2.42 16.38 -8.95
CA SER A 119 1.47 16.70 -10.02
C SER A 119 0.04 16.48 -9.57
N LEU A 120 -0.84 17.42 -9.93
CA LEU A 120 -2.25 17.35 -9.59
C LEU A 120 -2.92 16.21 -10.35
N THR A 121 -3.55 15.31 -9.62
CA THR A 121 -4.35 14.20 -10.14
C THR A 121 -5.56 14.01 -9.24
N TRP A 122 -6.56 13.29 -9.70
CA TRP A 122 -7.66 12.86 -8.84
C TRP A 122 -7.17 12.18 -7.54
N HIS A 123 -6.18 11.30 -7.65
CA HIS A 123 -5.60 10.62 -6.49
C HIS A 123 -5.04 11.61 -5.45
N VAL A 124 -4.38 12.67 -5.88
CA VAL A 124 -3.87 13.74 -5.01
C VAL A 124 -5.00 14.46 -4.28
N GLN A 125 -6.02 14.88 -5.01
CA GLN A 125 -7.17 15.57 -4.41
C GLN A 125 -7.90 14.70 -3.41
N ARG A 126 -8.19 13.47 -3.79
CA ARG A 126 -8.79 12.45 -2.93
C ARG A 126 -7.98 12.26 -1.63
N SER A 127 -6.67 12.17 -1.75
CA SER A 127 -5.78 11.98 -0.60
C SER A 127 -5.84 13.16 0.37
N LEU A 128 -5.83 14.40 -0.13
CA LEU A 128 -5.95 15.60 0.70
C LEU A 128 -7.25 15.61 1.50
N LEU A 129 -8.36 15.25 0.88
CA LEU A 129 -9.65 15.17 1.56
C LEU A 129 -9.67 14.06 2.62
N LEU A 130 -9.09 12.89 2.32
CA LEU A 130 -8.98 11.79 3.28
C LEU A 130 -8.11 12.16 4.47
N TYR A 131 -6.97 12.83 4.28
CA TYR A 131 -6.14 13.29 5.39
C TYR A 131 -6.94 14.19 6.33
N ASN A 132 -7.69 15.14 5.76
CA ASN A 132 -8.51 16.05 6.54
C ASN A 132 -9.64 15.32 7.28
N TYR A 133 -10.34 14.40 6.61
CA TYR A 133 -11.40 13.59 7.21
C TYR A 133 -10.90 12.78 8.41
N PHE A 134 -9.71 12.21 8.31
CA PHE A 134 -9.10 11.45 9.39
C PHE A 134 -8.33 12.31 10.41
N GLY A 135 -8.42 13.64 10.30
CA GLY A 135 -7.94 14.58 11.31
C GLY A 135 -6.42 14.83 11.28
N ALA A 136 -5.75 14.53 10.17
CA ALA A 136 -4.34 14.86 10.01
C ALA A 136 -4.13 16.35 9.81
N LYS A 137 -3.12 16.92 10.49
CA LYS A 137 -2.68 18.30 10.27
C LYS A 137 -1.67 18.34 9.12
N LEU A 138 -1.96 19.19 8.13
CA LEU A 138 -1.23 19.23 6.88
C LEU A 138 -0.24 20.39 6.85
N HIS A 139 1.05 20.07 6.63
CA HIS A 139 2.14 21.02 6.47
C HIS A 139 2.64 21.00 5.03
N PHE A 140 2.35 22.05 4.27
CA PHE A 140 2.83 22.17 2.91
C PHE A 140 4.31 22.51 2.87
N THR A 141 5.07 21.79 2.03
CA THR A 141 6.48 22.07 1.77
C THR A 141 6.73 22.19 0.25
N LYS A 142 7.55 23.18 -0.15
CA LYS A 142 7.85 23.41 -1.58
C LYS A 142 8.67 22.27 -2.19
N SER A 143 9.55 21.66 -1.42
CA SER A 143 10.36 20.51 -1.84
C SER A 143 10.36 19.43 -0.77
N PHE A 144 10.85 18.27 -1.15
CA PHE A 144 10.97 17.12 -0.25
C PHE A 144 12.05 17.36 0.83
N GLU A 145 13.19 17.96 0.45
CA GLU A 145 14.30 18.29 1.34
C GLU A 145 13.86 19.29 2.41
N LEU A 146 13.11 20.33 2.00
CA LEU A 146 12.52 21.28 2.93
C LEU A 146 11.51 20.61 3.87
N GLY A 147 10.79 19.59 3.38
CA GLY A 147 9.91 18.74 4.19
C GLY A 147 10.68 18.01 5.29
N ILE A 148 11.83 17.41 4.95
CA ILE A 148 12.70 16.75 5.92
C ILE A 148 13.15 17.75 6.99
N LEU A 149 13.72 18.89 6.59
CA LEU A 149 14.22 19.90 7.54
C LEU A 149 13.12 20.39 8.48
N LYS A 150 11.94 20.73 7.95
CA LYS A 150 10.81 21.19 8.76
C LYS A 150 10.28 20.10 9.71
N SER A 151 10.24 18.85 9.29
CA SER A 151 9.80 17.75 10.14
C SER A 151 10.77 17.46 11.27
N LEU A 152 12.08 17.56 11.01
CA LEU A 152 13.11 17.43 12.03
C LEU A 152 13.03 18.59 13.04
N PHE A 153 12.90 19.83 12.56
CA PHE A 153 12.71 20.99 13.43
C PHE A 153 11.44 20.85 14.27
N PHE A 154 10.32 20.48 13.64
CA PHE A 154 9.06 20.24 14.36
C PHE A 154 9.24 19.16 15.45
N ARG A 155 9.96 18.07 15.14
CA ARG A 155 10.25 17.02 16.11
C ARG A 155 11.11 17.52 17.26
N LEU A 156 12.06 18.42 17.00
CA LEU A 156 12.92 19.02 18.04
C LEU A 156 12.10 19.84 19.05
N VAL A 157 11.23 20.72 18.55
CA VAL A 157 10.41 21.60 19.41
C VAL A 157 9.18 20.89 19.99
N HIS A 158 8.81 19.71 19.45
CA HIS A 158 7.71 18.88 19.92
C HIS A 158 8.18 17.46 20.29
N PRO A 159 8.96 17.26 21.37
CA PRO A 159 9.57 15.98 21.74
C PRO A 159 8.56 14.85 22.01
N LYS A 160 7.29 15.19 22.27
CA LYS A 160 6.19 14.21 22.43
C LYS A 160 5.66 13.62 21.14
N TYR A 161 6.20 14.01 19.97
CA TYR A 161 5.85 13.40 18.70
C TYR A 161 6.93 12.40 18.25
N PHE A 162 6.51 11.35 17.59
CA PHE A 162 7.39 10.34 17.00
C PHE A 162 7.60 10.64 15.52
N LEU A 163 8.85 10.75 15.08
CA LEU A 163 9.17 10.92 13.67
C LEU A 163 9.28 9.56 13.00
N MET A 164 8.32 9.26 12.12
CA MET A 164 8.28 8.05 11.33
C MET A 164 8.86 8.32 9.93
N SER A 165 9.76 7.46 9.51
CA SER A 165 10.35 7.52 8.16
C SER A 165 9.31 7.21 7.07
N ILE A 166 9.59 7.68 5.86
CA ILE A 166 8.73 7.49 4.69
C ILE A 166 8.55 6.00 4.40
N GLY A 167 7.28 5.60 4.20
CA GLY A 167 6.96 4.20 3.94
C GLY A 167 7.23 3.25 5.11
N GLY A 168 7.53 3.79 6.32
CA GLY A 168 7.82 2.98 7.50
C GLY A 168 9.09 2.13 7.35
N SER A 169 10.10 2.62 6.63
CA SER A 169 11.36 1.91 6.39
C SER A 169 12.54 2.82 6.70
N PRO A 170 13.67 2.31 7.21
CA PRO A 170 14.86 3.14 7.43
C PRO A 170 15.36 3.69 6.10
N ILE A 171 15.33 5.02 5.93
CA ILE A 171 15.83 5.71 4.74
C ILE A 171 16.80 6.78 5.19
N LEU A 172 17.99 6.85 4.59
CA LEU A 172 19.02 7.85 4.87
C LEU A 172 19.35 8.02 6.37
N GLY A 173 19.35 6.91 7.11
CA GLY A 173 19.65 6.93 8.55
C GLY A 173 18.47 7.28 9.45
N VAL A 174 17.34 7.70 8.91
CA VAL A 174 16.11 7.99 9.66
C VAL A 174 15.21 6.75 9.69
N GLY A 175 14.69 6.40 10.87
CA GLY A 175 13.76 5.28 11.08
C GLY A 175 14.41 4.04 11.67
N THR A 176 13.53 3.15 12.13
CA THR A 176 13.89 1.90 12.79
C THR A 176 13.63 0.70 11.86
N PRO A 177 14.20 -0.49 12.09
CA PRO A 177 13.91 -1.69 11.32
C PRO A 177 12.51 -2.25 11.59
N LEU A 178 11.78 -1.72 12.55
CA LEU A 178 10.48 -2.22 13.02
C LEU A 178 9.46 -2.42 11.91
N GLY A 179 9.39 -1.51 10.94
CA GLY A 179 8.47 -1.68 9.82
C GLY A 179 8.77 -2.92 8.96
N SER A 180 10.03 -3.34 8.89
CA SER A 180 10.41 -4.57 8.18
C SER A 180 10.11 -5.82 9.02
N ILE A 181 10.14 -5.72 10.35
CA ILE A 181 9.74 -6.82 11.26
C ILE A 181 8.27 -7.19 11.04
N GLY A 182 7.39 -6.23 10.73
CA GLY A 182 6.01 -6.53 10.35
C GLY A 182 5.89 -7.45 9.11
N PHE A 183 6.90 -7.43 8.21
CA PHE A 183 6.95 -8.34 7.07
C PHE A 183 7.74 -9.63 7.34
N ILE A 184 8.65 -9.63 8.30
CA ILE A 184 9.16 -10.89 8.88
C ILE A 184 7.97 -11.65 9.49
N ASN A 185 7.18 -11.02 10.35
CA ASN A 185 5.97 -11.62 10.93
C ASN A 185 4.99 -12.14 9.86
N ALA A 186 4.76 -11.37 8.78
CA ALA A 186 3.89 -11.78 7.68
C ALA A 186 4.38 -13.04 6.96
N LEU A 187 5.69 -13.26 6.93
CA LEU A 187 6.26 -14.48 6.34
C LEU A 187 6.17 -15.68 7.28
N PHE A 188 6.26 -15.49 8.58
CA PHE A 188 5.95 -16.53 9.57
C PHE A 188 4.47 -16.96 9.46
N GLU A 189 3.56 -16.01 9.27
CA GLU A 189 2.15 -16.27 8.96
C GLU A 189 1.97 -17.08 7.66
N LEU A 190 2.71 -16.73 6.60
CA LEU A 190 2.69 -17.48 5.34
C LEU A 190 3.23 -18.92 5.53
N LYS A 191 4.29 -19.08 6.32
CA LYS A 191 4.86 -20.42 6.64
C LYS A 191 3.82 -21.30 7.33
N GLN A 192 3.09 -20.77 8.30
CA GLN A 192 1.97 -21.51 8.93
C GLN A 192 0.93 -21.94 7.90
N GLN A 193 0.59 -21.08 6.93
CA GLN A 193 -0.36 -21.41 5.87
C GLN A 193 0.18 -22.50 4.93
N VAL A 194 1.48 -22.52 4.65
CA VAL A 194 2.15 -23.60 3.91
C VAL A 194 2.09 -24.90 4.69
N ASP A 195 2.40 -24.88 5.98
CA ASP A 195 2.37 -26.06 6.84
C ASP A 195 0.97 -26.66 7.02
N GLN A 196 -0.06 -25.80 6.94
CA GLN A 196 -1.46 -26.22 6.92
C GLN A 196 -1.93 -26.72 5.55
N GLY A 197 -1.09 -26.72 4.53
CA GLY A 197 -1.42 -27.21 3.18
C GLY A 197 -2.31 -26.27 2.38
N LEU A 198 -2.46 -25.00 2.78
CA LEU A 198 -3.27 -24.02 2.04
C LEU A 198 -2.61 -23.62 0.70
N LEU A 199 -1.28 -23.71 0.63
CA LEU A 199 -0.48 -23.56 -0.57
C LEU A 199 0.85 -24.29 -0.38
N PRO A 200 1.50 -24.75 -1.46
CA PRO A 200 2.89 -25.23 -1.37
C PRO A 200 3.85 -24.05 -1.10
N GLU A 201 5.06 -24.35 -0.62
CA GLU A 201 6.10 -23.32 -0.55
C GLU A 201 6.30 -22.72 -1.94
N PRO A 202 6.12 -21.37 -2.11
CA PRO A 202 6.30 -20.74 -3.41
C PRO A 202 7.78 -20.78 -3.85
N ASP A 203 8.05 -21.05 -5.14
CA ASP A 203 9.38 -20.84 -5.71
C ASP A 203 9.77 -19.36 -5.64
N TYR A 204 8.78 -18.47 -5.92
CA TYR A 204 9.01 -17.03 -6.02
C TYR A 204 7.90 -16.22 -5.37
N ILE A 205 8.28 -15.14 -4.68
CA ILE A 205 7.35 -14.09 -4.20
C ILE A 205 7.58 -12.83 -5.02
N PHE A 206 6.56 -12.34 -5.71
CA PHE A 206 6.58 -11.06 -6.41
C PHE A 206 5.97 -9.96 -5.55
N VAL A 207 6.73 -8.88 -5.32
CA VAL A 207 6.29 -7.76 -4.49
C VAL A 207 6.79 -6.43 -5.04
N ALA A 208 5.96 -5.38 -4.97
CA ALA A 208 6.37 -4.02 -5.32
C ALA A 208 7.34 -3.44 -4.27
N ALA A 209 8.49 -2.96 -4.71
CA ALA A 209 9.53 -2.35 -3.88
C ALA A 209 9.59 -0.83 -4.10
N GLY A 210 9.05 -0.06 -3.13
CA GLY A 210 9.09 1.41 -3.16
C GLY A 210 10.09 2.00 -2.16
N SER A 211 10.13 1.50 -0.92
CA SER A 211 11.04 1.93 0.15
C SER A 211 11.92 0.81 0.70
N SER A 212 12.00 -0.30 -0.01
CA SER A 212 12.76 -1.52 0.30
C SER A 212 12.31 -2.29 1.57
N GLY A 213 11.63 -1.68 2.54
CA GLY A 213 11.34 -2.31 3.83
C GLY A 213 10.39 -3.50 3.77
N THR A 214 9.44 -3.54 2.82
CA THR A 214 8.55 -4.70 2.62
C THR A 214 9.34 -5.89 2.10
N SER A 215 10.07 -5.69 0.99
CA SER A 215 10.91 -6.75 0.41
C SER A 215 12.00 -7.21 1.36
N ALA A 216 12.66 -6.29 2.08
CA ALA A 216 13.67 -6.63 3.07
C ALA A 216 13.11 -7.51 4.22
N GLY A 217 11.89 -7.22 4.69
CA GLY A 217 11.23 -8.04 5.71
C GLY A 217 10.86 -9.44 5.19
N LEU A 218 10.33 -9.54 3.96
CA LEU A 218 10.03 -10.83 3.34
C LEU A 218 11.29 -11.67 3.14
N ILE A 219 12.37 -11.06 2.63
CA ILE A 219 13.66 -11.74 2.42
C ILE A 219 14.25 -12.22 3.76
N ALA A 220 14.26 -11.35 4.78
CA ALA A 220 14.73 -11.71 6.11
C ALA A 220 13.91 -12.86 6.71
N GLY A 221 12.59 -12.86 6.54
CA GLY A 221 11.73 -13.93 6.99
C GLY A 221 11.99 -15.25 6.26
N CYS A 222 12.25 -15.23 4.93
CA CYS A 222 12.65 -16.43 4.19
C CYS A 222 13.94 -17.04 4.77
N GLN A 223 14.93 -16.19 5.07
CA GLN A 223 16.21 -16.68 5.64
C GLN A 223 16.03 -17.24 7.05
N LEU A 224 15.29 -16.56 7.93
CA LEU A 224 15.01 -17.03 9.28
C LEU A 224 14.25 -18.37 9.31
N LEU A 225 13.44 -18.64 8.30
CA LEU A 225 12.64 -19.86 8.18
C LEU A 225 13.31 -20.93 7.31
N GLY A 226 14.51 -20.68 6.79
CA GLY A 226 15.21 -21.60 5.90
C GLY A 226 14.46 -21.93 4.59
N LEU A 227 13.59 -21.03 4.12
CA LEU A 227 12.82 -21.26 2.90
C LEU A 227 13.68 -21.12 1.64
N LYS A 228 13.40 -21.96 0.65
CA LYS A 228 14.02 -21.88 -0.69
C LYS A 228 13.42 -20.79 -1.56
N THR A 229 12.31 -20.20 -1.12
CA THR A 229 11.58 -19.13 -1.80
C THR A 229 12.47 -17.93 -2.10
N LYS A 230 12.56 -17.50 -3.35
CA LYS A 230 13.27 -16.29 -3.78
C LYS A 230 12.32 -15.11 -3.92
N VAL A 231 12.68 -13.98 -3.33
CA VAL A 231 11.85 -12.76 -3.40
C VAL A 231 12.24 -11.91 -4.61
N TYR A 232 11.28 -11.66 -5.49
CA TYR A 232 11.41 -10.77 -6.66
C TYR A 232 10.85 -9.40 -6.31
N ALA A 233 11.75 -8.49 -5.96
CA ALA A 233 11.46 -7.11 -5.58
C ALA A 233 11.37 -6.24 -6.83
N VAL A 234 10.15 -5.95 -7.30
CA VAL A 234 9.94 -5.11 -8.49
C VAL A 234 10.11 -3.65 -8.12
N ASN A 235 11.17 -3.02 -8.65
CA ASN A 235 11.48 -1.62 -8.36
C ASN A 235 10.44 -0.68 -8.99
N VAL A 236 9.76 0.09 -8.15
CA VAL A 236 8.76 1.10 -8.53
C VAL A 236 9.13 2.50 -8.06
N SER A 237 10.37 2.70 -7.60
CA SER A 237 10.90 3.95 -7.05
C SER A 237 12.31 4.24 -7.57
N GLN A 238 12.94 5.26 -7.03
CA GLN A 238 14.31 5.63 -7.41
C GLN A 238 15.32 4.55 -7.00
N ASN A 239 16.32 4.30 -7.84
CA ASN A 239 17.38 3.30 -7.59
C ASN A 239 18.20 3.60 -6.31
N LEU A 240 18.25 4.86 -5.88
CA LEU A 240 18.88 5.24 -4.61
C LEU A 240 18.20 4.57 -3.40
N VAL A 241 16.89 4.35 -3.48
CA VAL A 241 16.08 3.79 -2.39
C VAL A 241 15.89 2.28 -2.53
N VAL A 242 15.77 1.79 -3.78
CA VAL A 242 15.60 0.37 -4.08
C VAL A 242 16.86 -0.16 -4.79
N ASN A 243 17.76 -0.69 -4.00
CA ASN A 243 19.00 -1.30 -4.47
C ASN A 243 19.44 -2.42 -3.52
N PRO A 244 20.36 -3.32 -3.96
CA PRO A 244 20.77 -4.47 -3.15
C PRO A 244 21.35 -4.07 -1.79
N LYS A 245 22.19 -3.03 -1.74
CA LYS A 245 22.81 -2.56 -0.48
C LYS A 245 21.75 -2.11 0.54
N ALA A 246 20.72 -1.39 0.08
CA ALA A 246 19.63 -0.92 0.94
C ALA A 246 18.79 -2.09 1.48
N ILE A 247 18.41 -3.04 0.63
CA ILE A 247 17.62 -4.21 1.03
C ILE A 247 18.39 -5.05 2.03
N ILE A 248 19.64 -5.42 1.73
CA ILE A 248 20.51 -6.23 2.62
C ILE A 248 20.68 -5.53 3.96
N LYS A 249 21.01 -4.23 3.95
CA LYS A 249 21.20 -3.46 5.18
C LYS A 249 19.94 -3.44 6.06
N ILE A 250 18.75 -3.28 5.47
CA ILE A 250 17.51 -3.26 6.22
C ILE A 250 17.19 -4.65 6.76
N ALA A 251 17.32 -5.68 5.94
CA ALA A 251 17.06 -7.07 6.33
C ALA A 251 17.96 -7.51 7.50
N ASN A 252 19.28 -7.36 7.36
CA ASN A 252 20.22 -7.76 8.41
C ASN A 252 20.08 -6.92 9.68
N LYS A 253 19.74 -5.63 9.57
CA LYS A 253 19.40 -4.84 10.76
C LYS A 253 18.14 -5.33 11.46
N SER A 254 17.15 -5.84 10.73
CA SER A 254 15.92 -6.38 11.30
C SER A 254 16.20 -7.71 12.01
N ILE A 255 16.97 -8.61 11.41
CA ILE A 255 17.41 -9.86 12.04
C ILE A 255 18.22 -9.56 13.31
N LYS A 256 19.23 -8.68 13.21
CA LYS A 256 20.05 -8.28 14.37
C LYS A 256 19.21 -7.66 15.49
N TYR A 257 18.19 -6.87 15.14
CA TYR A 257 17.28 -6.27 16.12
C TYR A 257 16.53 -7.34 16.92
N LEU A 258 16.06 -8.41 16.27
CA LEU A 258 15.38 -9.53 16.91
C LEU A 258 16.37 -10.34 17.77
N ARG A 259 17.52 -10.72 17.21
CA ARG A 259 18.56 -11.46 17.93
C ARG A 259 19.04 -10.77 19.20
N ASN A 260 19.22 -9.46 19.18
CA ASN A 260 19.60 -8.70 20.37
C ASN A 260 18.54 -8.77 21.51
N ARG A 261 17.38 -9.33 21.26
CA ARG A 261 16.26 -9.48 22.21
C ARG A 261 15.93 -10.92 22.55
N ASP A 262 16.33 -11.83 21.68
CA ASP A 262 16.17 -13.27 21.87
C ASP A 262 17.27 -14.02 21.10
N ASP A 263 18.17 -14.65 21.84
CA ASP A 263 19.33 -15.37 21.26
C ASP A 263 18.90 -16.64 20.50
N SER A 264 17.65 -17.11 20.67
CA SER A 264 17.11 -18.24 19.91
C SER A 264 16.80 -17.90 18.46
N VAL A 265 16.73 -16.60 18.11
CA VAL A 265 16.57 -16.17 16.70
C VAL A 265 17.82 -16.55 15.90
N GLU A 266 17.64 -17.22 14.77
CA GLU A 266 18.74 -17.75 13.95
C GLU A 266 19.74 -16.67 13.53
N ASN A 267 21.01 -17.05 13.56
CA ASN A 267 22.12 -16.20 13.11
C ASN A 267 22.34 -16.36 11.60
N VAL A 268 21.52 -15.70 10.83
CA VAL A 268 21.56 -15.74 9.37
C VAL A 268 21.77 -14.35 8.78
N ASP A 269 22.45 -14.31 7.65
CA ASP A 269 22.67 -13.08 6.89
C ASP A 269 21.96 -13.14 5.54
N VAL A 270 21.38 -12.02 5.17
CA VAL A 270 20.82 -11.80 3.83
C VAL A 270 21.94 -11.35 2.90
N THR A 271 22.07 -12.03 1.76
CA THR A 271 23.01 -11.72 0.68
C THR A 271 22.28 -11.39 -0.62
N LYS A 272 23.01 -11.08 -1.68
CA LYS A 272 22.42 -10.81 -3.01
C LYS A 272 21.76 -12.04 -3.64
N GLU A 273 22.11 -13.24 -3.22
CA GLU A 273 21.62 -14.50 -3.77
C GLU A 273 20.18 -14.80 -3.35
N ASN A 274 19.74 -14.23 -2.23
CA ASN A 274 18.44 -14.50 -1.65
C ASN A 274 17.26 -13.81 -2.35
N PHE A 275 17.54 -12.88 -3.25
CA PHE A 275 16.49 -12.09 -3.93
C PHE A 275 16.94 -11.58 -5.30
N GLU A 276 15.96 -11.06 -6.06
CA GLU A 276 16.18 -10.37 -7.33
C GLU A 276 15.52 -8.99 -7.31
N ILE A 277 16.17 -7.97 -7.91
CA ILE A 277 15.56 -6.66 -8.13
C ILE A 277 15.25 -6.49 -9.60
N ILE A 278 13.96 -6.45 -9.94
CA ILE A 278 13.49 -6.23 -11.29
C ILE A 278 13.29 -4.72 -11.52
N LYS A 279 14.01 -4.13 -12.47
CA LYS A 279 14.06 -2.66 -12.68
C LYS A 279 13.27 -2.17 -13.89
N GLU A 280 12.96 -3.04 -14.81
CA GLU A 280 12.46 -2.72 -16.16
C GLU A 280 11.01 -2.18 -16.16
N TYR A 281 10.31 -2.25 -15.03
CA TYR A 281 8.90 -1.86 -14.92
C TYR A 281 8.68 -0.47 -14.32
N LEU A 282 9.74 0.26 -13.92
CA LEU A 282 9.63 1.60 -13.35
C LEU A 282 9.01 2.60 -14.36
N GLY A 283 9.35 2.46 -15.66
CA GLY A 283 8.97 3.41 -16.69
C GLY A 283 9.72 4.74 -16.56
N SER A 284 9.09 5.85 -16.93
CA SER A 284 9.70 7.18 -16.90
C SER A 284 9.90 7.76 -15.48
N GLY A 285 9.39 7.08 -14.44
CA GLY A 285 9.63 7.51 -13.06
C GLY A 285 8.60 7.04 -12.05
N TYR A 286 8.82 7.45 -10.80
CA TYR A 286 7.92 7.17 -9.69
C TYR A 286 6.54 7.82 -9.91
N GLY A 287 5.49 7.06 -9.65
CA GLY A 287 4.10 7.54 -9.78
C GLY A 287 3.57 7.56 -11.22
N VAL A 288 4.43 7.33 -12.23
CA VAL A 288 4.01 7.32 -13.63
C VAL A 288 3.57 5.92 -14.02
N LYS A 289 2.34 5.80 -14.54
CA LYS A 289 1.81 4.54 -15.07
C LYS A 289 2.55 4.15 -16.35
N THR A 290 2.70 2.85 -16.57
CA THR A 290 3.22 2.29 -17.84
C THR A 290 2.11 1.53 -18.56
N ILE A 291 2.23 1.36 -19.89
CA ILE A 291 1.30 0.53 -20.65
C ILE A 291 1.26 -0.90 -20.07
N LYS A 292 2.42 -1.47 -19.72
CA LYS A 292 2.49 -2.80 -19.11
C LYS A 292 1.74 -2.87 -17.77
N SER A 293 1.89 -1.87 -16.90
CA SER A 293 1.18 -1.85 -15.61
C SER A 293 -0.33 -1.70 -15.79
N GLN A 294 -0.79 -0.90 -16.75
CA GLN A 294 -2.20 -0.77 -17.06
C GLN A 294 -2.78 -2.08 -17.59
N ASN A 295 -2.14 -2.68 -18.59
CA ASN A 295 -2.58 -3.95 -19.19
C ASN A 295 -2.62 -5.08 -18.14
N ALA A 296 -1.67 -5.13 -17.21
CA ALA A 296 -1.65 -6.11 -16.13
C ALA A 296 -2.84 -5.92 -15.19
N VAL A 297 -3.13 -4.67 -14.78
CA VAL A 297 -4.29 -4.34 -13.93
C VAL A 297 -5.59 -4.75 -14.63
N ASP A 298 -5.76 -4.38 -15.89
CA ASP A 298 -6.96 -4.67 -16.68
C ASP A 298 -7.17 -6.18 -16.88
N LEU A 299 -6.09 -6.91 -17.19
CA LEU A 299 -6.12 -8.36 -17.35
C LEU A 299 -6.57 -9.06 -16.05
N ILE A 300 -5.91 -8.75 -14.94
CA ILE A 300 -6.23 -9.34 -13.64
C ILE A 300 -7.66 -9.00 -13.21
N TYR A 301 -8.09 -7.76 -13.43
CA TYR A 301 -9.46 -7.38 -13.12
C TYR A 301 -10.48 -8.14 -13.99
N LYS A 302 -10.18 -8.33 -15.27
CA LYS A 302 -11.03 -9.10 -16.19
C LYS A 302 -11.16 -10.57 -15.77
N LEU A 303 -10.05 -11.20 -15.41
CA LEU A 303 -10.01 -12.64 -15.11
C LEU A 303 -10.48 -12.95 -13.67
N GLU A 304 -9.97 -12.22 -12.69
CA GLU A 304 -10.12 -12.57 -11.27
C GLU A 304 -10.89 -11.51 -10.45
N GLY A 305 -10.81 -10.23 -10.84
CA GLY A 305 -11.30 -9.11 -10.02
C GLY A 305 -12.80 -9.11 -9.79
N LYS A 306 -13.61 -9.61 -10.74
CA LYS A 306 -15.05 -9.71 -10.60
C LYS A 306 -15.49 -10.70 -9.52
N LYS A 307 -14.69 -11.75 -9.29
CA LYS A 307 -14.99 -12.83 -8.34
C LYS A 307 -14.45 -12.56 -6.93
N ARG A 308 -13.38 -11.76 -6.80
CA ARG A 308 -12.54 -11.74 -5.58
C ARG A 308 -12.43 -10.41 -4.86
N ASP A 309 -13.06 -9.34 -5.36
CA ASP A 309 -13.09 -8.01 -4.75
C ASP A 309 -11.72 -7.54 -4.24
N PHE A 310 -10.71 -7.56 -5.12
CA PHE A 310 -9.42 -6.95 -4.87
C PHE A 310 -9.13 -5.82 -5.87
N LYS A 311 -8.21 -4.93 -5.48
CA LYS A 311 -7.74 -3.85 -6.34
C LYS A 311 -6.24 -3.92 -6.51
N LEU A 312 -5.80 -3.64 -7.73
CA LEU A 312 -4.43 -3.27 -8.06
C LEU A 312 -4.43 -1.84 -8.58
N GLU A 313 -3.28 -1.18 -8.55
CA GLU A 313 -3.12 0.15 -9.12
C GLU A 313 -1.79 0.26 -9.89
N THR A 314 -1.70 1.20 -10.80
CA THR A 314 -0.65 1.24 -11.82
C THR A 314 0.71 1.75 -11.33
N THR A 315 0.80 2.32 -10.12
CA THR A 315 2.06 2.88 -9.57
C THR A 315 2.96 1.80 -8.98
N TYR A 316 2.38 0.87 -8.21
CA TYR A 316 3.09 -0.16 -7.45
C TYR A 316 2.71 -1.56 -7.91
N THR A 317 1.51 -2.01 -7.53
CA THR A 317 1.07 -3.40 -7.70
C THR A 317 0.87 -3.80 -9.14
N GLY A 318 0.42 -2.92 -10.00
CA GLY A 318 0.30 -3.18 -11.44
C GLY A 318 1.66 -3.38 -12.12
N LYS A 319 2.71 -2.66 -11.68
CA LYS A 319 4.07 -2.87 -12.19
C LYS A 319 4.64 -4.21 -11.73
N ALA A 320 4.40 -4.58 -10.47
CA ALA A 320 4.83 -5.87 -9.94
C ALA A 320 4.06 -7.03 -10.61
N MET A 321 2.77 -6.87 -10.87
CA MET A 321 1.96 -7.84 -11.60
C MET A 321 2.44 -7.99 -13.04
N ALA A 322 2.76 -6.90 -13.74
CA ALA A 322 3.31 -6.96 -15.09
C ALA A 322 4.63 -7.76 -15.15
N ALA A 323 5.51 -7.58 -14.14
CA ALA A 323 6.75 -8.33 -14.03
C ALA A 323 6.50 -9.83 -13.82
N MET A 324 5.56 -10.20 -12.94
CA MET A 324 5.18 -11.59 -12.72
C MET A 324 4.58 -12.24 -13.98
N LEU A 325 3.71 -11.53 -14.69
CA LEU A 325 3.11 -12.02 -15.93
C LEU A 325 4.17 -12.27 -17.02
N ASP A 326 5.09 -11.33 -17.21
CA ASP A 326 6.16 -11.48 -18.19
C ASP A 326 7.15 -12.60 -17.79
N PHE A 327 7.37 -12.82 -16.48
CA PHE A 327 8.16 -13.96 -15.97
C PHE A 327 7.48 -15.30 -16.31
N LEU A 328 6.18 -15.43 -16.03
CA LEU A 328 5.44 -16.68 -16.24
C LEU A 328 5.16 -17.00 -17.73
N LYS A 329 5.24 -16.02 -18.63
CA LYS A 329 5.14 -16.25 -20.08
C LYS A 329 6.36 -16.99 -20.66
N LYS A 330 7.50 -16.97 -19.97
CA LYS A 330 8.68 -17.74 -20.38
C LYS A 330 8.43 -19.22 -20.14
N GLY A 331 8.67 -20.07 -21.14
CA GLY A 331 8.36 -21.51 -21.10
C GLY A 331 8.95 -22.23 -19.89
N GLU A 332 10.19 -21.90 -19.53
CA GLU A 332 10.94 -22.44 -18.39
C GLU A 332 10.29 -22.16 -17.03
N ASN A 333 9.46 -21.13 -16.93
CA ASN A 333 8.81 -20.71 -15.68
C ASN A 333 7.37 -21.20 -15.55
N LYS A 334 6.82 -21.88 -16.56
CA LYS A 334 5.41 -22.34 -16.54
C LYS A 334 5.12 -23.42 -15.50
N SER A 335 6.14 -24.11 -14.99
CA SER A 335 6.03 -25.10 -13.90
C SER A 335 6.22 -24.51 -12.51
N LYS A 336 6.50 -23.22 -12.38
CA LYS A 336 6.82 -22.57 -11.11
C LYS A 336 5.57 -22.20 -10.33
N THR A 337 5.65 -22.36 -8.99
CA THR A 337 4.68 -21.83 -8.06
C THR A 337 5.09 -20.42 -7.66
N VAL A 338 4.23 -19.44 -7.92
CA VAL A 338 4.49 -18.05 -7.61
C VAL A 338 3.44 -17.47 -6.67
N LEU A 339 3.87 -16.63 -5.74
CA LEU A 339 2.99 -15.87 -4.86
C LEU A 339 3.11 -14.38 -5.19
N PHE A 340 2.00 -13.76 -5.55
CA PHE A 340 1.91 -12.31 -5.65
C PHE A 340 1.47 -11.71 -4.31
N TRP A 341 2.28 -10.81 -3.76
CA TRP A 341 1.95 -10.12 -2.51
C TRP A 341 1.22 -8.80 -2.80
N ASN A 342 -0.10 -8.76 -2.61
CA ASN A 342 -0.86 -7.53 -2.84
C ASN A 342 -0.69 -6.53 -1.70
N THR A 343 0.11 -5.52 -1.96
CA THR A 343 0.46 -4.47 -1.00
C THR A 343 -0.41 -3.21 -1.10
N TYR A 344 -1.39 -3.17 -2.01
CA TYR A 344 -2.31 -2.06 -2.18
C TYR A 344 -3.53 -2.20 -1.27
N ASN A 345 -4.21 -1.09 -0.98
CA ASN A 345 -5.46 -1.12 -0.23
C ASN A 345 -6.66 -1.38 -1.16
N SER A 346 -7.42 -2.43 -0.91
CA SER A 346 -8.66 -2.74 -1.66
C SER A 346 -9.93 -2.21 -1.00
N ASN A 347 -9.86 -1.68 0.22
CA ASN A 347 -11.03 -1.14 0.90
C ASN A 347 -11.52 0.16 0.25
N ASP A 348 -12.83 0.38 0.30
CA ASP A 348 -13.45 1.60 -0.22
C ASP A 348 -13.30 2.75 0.77
N LEU A 349 -12.36 3.66 0.49
CA LEU A 349 -12.18 4.88 1.27
C LEU A 349 -13.08 6.03 0.78
N ASP A 350 -13.67 5.92 -0.41
CA ASP A 350 -14.51 6.99 -0.97
C ASP A 350 -15.82 7.12 -0.21
N LYS A 351 -16.25 6.07 0.51
CA LYS A 351 -17.40 6.14 1.41
C LYS A 351 -17.29 7.31 2.41
N TYR A 352 -16.11 7.55 2.97
CA TYR A 352 -15.86 8.65 3.91
C TYR A 352 -15.91 10.02 3.26
N LEU A 353 -15.55 10.11 1.97
CA LEU A 353 -15.63 11.36 1.22
C LEU A 353 -17.06 11.67 0.78
N ARG A 354 -17.86 10.66 0.46
CA ARG A 354 -19.29 10.81 0.18
C ARG A 354 -20.05 11.39 1.38
N GLU A 355 -19.74 10.94 2.59
CA GLU A 355 -20.30 11.47 3.84
C GLU A 355 -20.04 12.99 4.00
N THR A 356 -18.87 13.46 3.59
CA THR A 356 -18.49 14.89 3.70
C THR A 356 -18.82 15.71 2.46
N LYS A 357 -19.51 15.14 1.46
CA LYS A 357 -19.82 15.77 0.18
C LYS A 357 -18.57 16.35 -0.52
N PHE A 358 -17.41 15.72 -0.32
CA PHE A 358 -16.12 16.16 -0.90
C PHE A 358 -15.76 17.62 -0.60
N ASP A 359 -16.10 18.12 0.58
CA ASP A 359 -15.88 19.49 0.99
C ASP A 359 -14.37 19.82 1.12
N PHE A 360 -13.83 20.52 0.10
CA PHE A 360 -12.43 20.94 0.07
C PHE A 360 -12.16 22.24 0.84
N GLU A 361 -13.19 23.01 1.18
CA GLU A 361 -13.05 24.31 1.86
C GLU A 361 -12.49 24.13 3.27
N LYS A 362 -12.71 22.96 3.85
CA LYS A 362 -12.11 22.55 5.12
C LYS A 362 -10.61 22.32 5.07
N LEU A 363 -10.02 22.21 3.87
CA LEU A 363 -8.57 22.10 3.74
C LEU A 363 -7.89 23.44 4.08
N PRO A 364 -6.64 23.41 4.61
CA PRO A 364 -5.86 24.65 4.74
C PRO A 364 -5.73 25.36 3.39
N LYS A 365 -5.92 26.70 3.37
CA LYS A 365 -5.93 27.53 2.15
C LYS A 365 -4.78 27.26 1.17
N LYS A 366 -3.59 26.92 1.68
CA LYS A 366 -2.41 26.57 0.87
C LYS A 366 -2.61 25.35 -0.03
N PHE A 367 -3.60 24.49 0.28
CA PHE A 367 -3.92 23.30 -0.52
C PHE A 367 -5.07 23.52 -1.50
N HIS A 368 -5.82 24.64 -1.42
CA HIS A 368 -6.95 24.90 -2.32
C HIS A 368 -6.52 24.94 -3.79
N LYS A 369 -5.31 25.43 -4.09
CA LYS A 369 -4.75 25.42 -5.45
C LYS A 369 -4.51 24.02 -6.03
N TYR A 370 -4.51 22.98 -5.21
CA TYR A 370 -4.42 21.58 -5.63
C TYR A 370 -5.79 20.93 -5.75
N TYR A 371 -6.85 21.72 -5.69
CA TYR A 371 -8.20 21.27 -5.85
C TYR A 371 -8.77 21.80 -7.16
N ASP A 372 -9.01 20.92 -8.11
CA ASP A 372 -9.68 21.21 -9.37
C ASP A 372 -10.95 20.37 -9.46
N LYS A 373 -12.11 21.01 -9.39
CA LYS A 373 -13.41 20.34 -9.48
C LYS A 373 -13.56 19.51 -10.77
N LYS A 374 -12.83 19.88 -11.85
CA LYS A 374 -12.85 19.17 -13.14
C LYS A 374 -12.21 17.78 -13.07
N LEU A 375 -11.39 17.50 -12.02
CA LEU A 375 -10.76 16.19 -11.82
C LEU A 375 -11.63 15.21 -11.01
N PHE A 376 -12.79 15.65 -10.51
CA PHE A 376 -13.72 14.74 -9.84
C PHE A 376 -14.31 13.75 -10.83
N GLN A 377 -14.27 12.51 -10.47
CA GLN A 377 -14.85 11.45 -11.26
C GLN A 377 -16.38 11.49 -11.09
N TYR A 378 -17.10 11.57 -12.19
CA TYR A 378 -18.55 11.69 -12.26
C TYR A 378 -19.31 10.71 -11.34
N TRP A 379 -18.92 9.44 -11.33
CA TRP A 379 -19.56 8.40 -10.50
C TRP A 379 -19.38 8.61 -8.99
N GLN A 380 -18.47 9.47 -8.56
CA GLN A 380 -18.27 9.84 -7.17
C GLN A 380 -19.20 10.96 -6.72
N LEU A 381 -19.62 11.79 -7.67
CA LEU A 381 -20.56 12.88 -7.44
C LEU A 381 -22.03 12.42 -7.46
N THR A 382 -22.32 11.28 -8.08
CA THR A 382 -23.67 10.89 -8.47
C THR A 382 -24.19 9.64 -7.79
N ASP A 383 -23.43 9.03 -6.84
CA ASP A 383 -23.80 7.74 -6.22
C ASP A 383 -24.19 6.67 -7.25
N CYS A 384 -23.49 6.63 -8.38
CA CYS A 384 -23.80 5.71 -9.47
C CYS A 384 -23.80 4.27 -8.97
N PRO A 385 -24.89 3.50 -9.11
CA PRO A 385 -24.97 2.11 -8.66
C PRO A 385 -23.85 1.26 -9.23
N LYS A 386 -23.32 0.32 -8.42
CA LYS A 386 -22.14 -0.50 -8.79
C LYS A 386 -22.32 -1.28 -10.10
N ASP A 387 -23.51 -1.82 -10.32
CA ASP A 387 -23.89 -2.59 -11.51
C ASP A 387 -23.87 -1.74 -12.78
N ILE A 388 -24.36 -0.49 -12.70
CA ILE A 388 -24.34 0.48 -13.80
C ILE A 388 -22.93 1.02 -14.00
N ARG A 389 -22.23 1.36 -12.91
CA ARG A 389 -20.87 1.88 -12.92
C ARG A 389 -19.89 0.91 -13.59
N ASN A 390 -19.96 -0.39 -13.22
CA ASN A 390 -19.07 -1.41 -13.76
C ASN A 390 -19.28 -1.69 -15.27
N LYS A 391 -20.37 -1.19 -15.85
CA LYS A 391 -20.66 -1.25 -17.30
C LYS A 391 -20.48 0.09 -17.99
N CYS A 392 -20.12 1.14 -17.26
CA CYS A 392 -20.01 2.48 -17.78
C CYS A 392 -18.65 2.67 -18.50
N PRO A 393 -18.65 3.06 -19.79
CA PRO A 393 -17.41 3.31 -20.52
C PRO A 393 -16.53 4.38 -19.87
N ALA A 394 -17.11 5.42 -19.28
CA ALA A 394 -16.37 6.45 -18.54
C ALA A 394 -15.65 5.87 -17.32
N TYR A 395 -16.28 4.94 -16.61
CA TYR A 395 -15.67 4.27 -15.46
C TYR A 395 -14.57 3.29 -15.90
N LEU A 396 -14.85 2.50 -16.94
CA LEU A 396 -13.91 1.49 -17.45
C LEU A 396 -12.66 2.11 -18.08
N ASN A 397 -12.83 3.23 -18.77
CA ASN A 397 -11.73 3.94 -19.45
C ASN A 397 -11.09 5.01 -18.59
N HIS A 398 -11.50 5.17 -17.30
CA HIS A 398 -11.06 6.26 -16.42
C HIS A 398 -11.24 7.66 -17.06
N GLU A 399 -12.27 7.84 -17.91
CA GLU A 399 -12.59 9.13 -18.51
C GLU A 399 -13.28 10.02 -17.46
N TYR A 400 -12.64 11.13 -17.16
CA TYR A 400 -13.11 12.08 -16.13
C TYR A 400 -14.28 12.97 -16.62
N ARG A 401 -14.47 13.04 -17.94
CA ARG A 401 -15.48 13.88 -18.60
C ARG A 401 -16.60 12.99 -19.15
N PHE A 402 -17.55 12.60 -18.28
CA PHE A 402 -18.65 11.72 -18.68
C PHE A 402 -19.46 12.27 -19.87
N TRP A 403 -19.52 13.60 -20.06
CA TRP A 403 -20.19 14.24 -21.23
C TRP A 403 -19.50 13.96 -22.56
N LYS A 404 -18.29 13.44 -22.56
CA LYS A 404 -17.63 12.93 -23.76
C LYS A 404 -17.97 11.48 -24.05
N VAL A 405 -18.67 10.80 -23.15
CA VAL A 405 -19.04 9.38 -23.27
C VAL A 405 -20.50 9.32 -23.69
N THR A 406 -20.76 8.93 -24.91
CA THR A 406 -22.09 8.93 -25.57
C THR A 406 -23.05 7.84 -25.05
N GLU A 407 -22.61 6.94 -24.18
CA GLU A 407 -23.38 5.76 -23.74
C GLU A 407 -23.55 5.67 -22.23
N CYS A 408 -24.09 6.70 -21.60
CA CYS A 408 -24.49 6.59 -20.19
C CYS A 408 -25.81 5.79 -20.10
N LYS A 409 -25.77 4.65 -19.40
CA LYS A 409 -26.93 3.75 -19.21
C LYS A 409 -27.82 4.14 -18.01
N LEU A 410 -27.66 5.32 -17.45
CA LEU A 410 -28.57 5.85 -16.44
C LEU A 410 -29.91 6.25 -17.08
N GLU A 411 -31.00 6.02 -16.35
CA GLU A 411 -32.33 6.49 -16.74
C GLU A 411 -32.32 7.99 -17.03
N LYS A 412 -33.09 8.42 -18.06
CA LYS A 412 -33.09 9.81 -18.55
C LYS A 412 -33.33 10.83 -17.44
N ASP A 413 -34.20 10.52 -16.46
CA ASP A 413 -34.51 11.41 -15.33
C ASP A 413 -33.32 11.61 -14.39
N LYS A 414 -32.53 10.56 -14.15
CA LYS A 414 -31.29 10.65 -13.38
C LYS A 414 -30.19 11.38 -14.15
N GLN A 415 -30.18 11.28 -15.48
CA GLN A 415 -29.28 12.07 -16.33
C GLN A 415 -29.59 13.56 -16.26
N SER A 416 -30.89 13.94 -16.19
CA SER A 416 -31.32 15.34 -16.10
C SER A 416 -30.90 15.97 -14.75
N ILE A 417 -31.11 15.27 -13.64
CA ILE A 417 -30.70 15.71 -12.30
C ILE A 417 -29.17 15.89 -12.22
N ILE A 418 -28.42 15.01 -12.86
CA ILE A 418 -26.99 15.07 -12.95
C ILE A 418 -26.51 16.22 -13.79
N LYS A 419 -27.18 16.46 -14.94
CA LYS A 419 -26.92 17.60 -15.84
C LYS A 419 -27.21 18.93 -15.14
N GLU A 420 -28.27 18.99 -14.34
CA GLU A 420 -28.61 20.16 -13.53
C GLU A 420 -27.58 20.42 -12.40
N LYS A 421 -27.17 19.37 -11.66
CA LYS A 421 -26.12 19.51 -10.65
C LYS A 421 -24.78 19.94 -11.24
N LEU A 422 -24.44 19.45 -12.42
CA LEU A 422 -23.23 19.84 -13.14
C LEU A 422 -23.32 21.24 -13.72
N ASN A 423 -24.47 21.63 -14.27
CA ASN A 423 -24.69 22.98 -14.76
C ASN A 423 -24.63 24.00 -13.62
N LYS A 424 -25.09 23.65 -12.40
CA LYS A 424 -24.85 24.45 -11.20
C LYS A 424 -23.38 24.59 -10.85
N VAL A 425 -22.60 23.51 -11.00
CA VAL A 425 -21.14 23.52 -10.78
C VAL A 425 -20.44 24.35 -11.87
N ILE A 426 -20.87 24.23 -13.13
CA ILE A 426 -20.32 24.97 -14.29
C ILE A 426 -20.67 26.43 -14.23
N LYS A 427 -21.94 26.80 -13.87
CA LYS A 427 -22.39 28.21 -13.73
C LYS A 427 -21.73 28.95 -12.57
N LEU A 428 -21.24 28.27 -11.55
CA LEU A 428 -20.42 28.84 -10.47
C LEU A 428 -18.99 29.15 -10.92
N GLU A 429 -18.57 28.70 -12.09
CA GLU A 429 -17.21 28.84 -12.62
C GLU A 429 -17.06 29.96 -13.68
N GLY A 430 -18.13 30.68 -14.03
CA GLY A 430 -18.04 31.87 -14.89
C GLY A 430 -17.46 31.61 -16.29
N VAL A 431 -17.83 30.49 -16.95
CA VAL A 431 -17.53 30.23 -18.38
C VAL A 431 -18.83 30.12 -19.16
#